data_0a0627027bfe3664e867cf2150e3afe6
#
_entry.id   0a0627027bfe3664e867cf2150e3afe6
#
_cell.length_a   1.000
_cell.length_b   1.000
_cell.length_c   1.000
_cell.angle_alpha   90.00
_cell.angle_beta   90.00
_cell.angle_gamma   90.00
#
_symmetry.space_group_name_H-M   'P 1'
#
loop_
_entity.id
_entity.type
_entity.pdbx_description
1 polymer ?
#
loop_
_entity_poly.entity_id
_entity_poly.type
_entity_poly.pdbx_seq_one_letter_code
_entity_poly.pdbx_strand_id
1 'polypeptide(L)'
;RKSTDEGLDKEFNTLEAQRESGENYIKSQMHQGWQIIEKHYDDGGFSGGTLKRPALQELLQDVENGEVNMIVVYKIDRLTRSLIDFAKLVEVLDRNQCSFVSVTQNFNTYDSMGRLTLNVLLSFAQFEREVITERIRDKVDASKKKGMWMGGNIPIGYDAINKKLVINSKEAPVVKLAFEKYLVLRSEVAVANWLNLNGYTTMSKGNNGKFNHLRISKMLRNVIYIGKIPHKDKIYDGQHNAIISEELFN
;
A
#
# COMPACT_ATOMS: atom_id res chain seq x y z
N ARG A 1 -11.99 14.59 17.39
CA ARG A 1 -10.77 15.09 16.75
C ARG A 1 -10.88 16.53 16.31
N LYS A 2 -9.81 17.34 16.50
CA LYS A 2 -9.67 18.70 15.95
C LYS A 2 -8.31 18.81 15.24
N SER A 3 -8.29 19.27 13.96
CA SER A 3 -7.04 19.63 13.29
C SER A 3 -6.67 21.08 13.61
N THR A 4 -5.37 21.39 13.64
CA THR A 4 -4.82 22.72 13.92
C THR A 4 -5.13 23.76 12.83
N ASP A 5 -5.53 23.33 11.62
CA ASP A 5 -5.69 24.19 10.44
C ASP A 5 -7.10 24.78 10.23
N GLU A 6 -8.07 24.50 11.09
CA GLU A 6 -9.40 25.09 10.97
C GLU A 6 -9.49 26.35 11.84
N GLY A 7 -9.65 27.49 11.14
CA GLY A 7 -9.66 28.82 11.69
C GLY A 7 -10.47 29.00 12.96
N LEU A 8 -10.04 29.99 13.73
CA LEU A 8 -10.47 30.39 15.08
C LEU A 8 -11.93 30.89 15.20
N ASP A 9 -12.71 30.86 14.11
CA ASP A 9 -13.95 31.63 14.04
C ASP A 9 -15.28 30.89 14.28
N LYS A 10 -15.26 29.64 14.81
CA LYS A 10 -16.54 28.97 15.14
C LYS A 10 -16.44 28.24 16.49
N GLU A 11 -17.17 28.78 17.48
CA GLU A 11 -17.32 28.23 18.84
C GLU A 11 -17.70 26.74 18.91
N PHE A 12 -18.31 26.17 17.88
CA PHE A 12 -18.73 24.77 17.80
C PHE A 12 -17.65 23.77 17.29
N ASN A 13 -16.39 24.20 17.11
CA ASN A 13 -15.32 23.33 16.60
C ASN A 13 -14.34 22.85 17.67
N THR A 14 -14.57 23.13 18.94
CA THR A 14 -13.75 22.64 20.04
C THR A 14 -14.02 21.15 20.30
N LEU A 15 -13.05 20.43 20.89
CA LEU A 15 -13.27 19.06 21.32
C LEU A 15 -14.39 18.97 22.38
N GLU A 16 -14.46 19.97 23.25
CA GLU A 16 -15.49 20.09 24.28
C GLU A 16 -16.90 20.22 23.68
N ALA A 17 -17.09 21.10 22.70
CA ALA A 17 -18.38 21.26 22.05
C ALA A 17 -18.84 20.01 21.29
N GLN A 18 -17.89 19.28 20.65
CA GLN A 18 -18.17 18.00 20.00
C GLN A 18 -18.57 16.93 21.02
N ARG A 19 -17.91 16.88 22.17
CA ARG A 19 -18.23 15.99 23.29
C ARG A 19 -19.60 16.30 23.85
N GLU A 20 -19.84 17.53 24.22
CA GLU A 20 -21.13 17.98 24.76
C GLU A 20 -22.30 17.64 23.82
N SER A 21 -22.12 17.85 22.52
CA SER A 21 -23.11 17.45 21.52
C SER A 21 -23.36 15.93 21.49
N GLY A 22 -22.29 15.12 21.57
CA GLY A 22 -22.38 13.66 21.64
C GLY A 22 -23.08 13.19 22.91
N GLU A 23 -22.69 13.73 24.07
CA GLU A 23 -23.29 13.40 25.36
C GLU A 23 -24.78 13.79 25.42
N ASN A 24 -25.15 14.98 24.94
CA ASN A 24 -26.54 15.43 24.89
C ASN A 24 -27.38 14.52 23.99
N TYR A 25 -26.80 14.07 22.87
CA TYR A 25 -27.45 13.09 21.98
C TYR A 25 -27.67 11.76 22.72
N ILE A 26 -26.64 11.21 23.39
CA ILE A 26 -26.76 9.96 24.16
C ILE A 26 -27.82 10.11 25.27
N LYS A 27 -27.79 11.23 26.01
CA LYS A 27 -28.81 11.55 27.06
C LYS A 27 -30.21 11.52 26.48
N SER A 28 -30.44 12.07 25.27
CA SER A 28 -31.74 12.03 24.61
C SER A 28 -32.23 10.61 24.28
N GLN A 29 -31.32 9.65 24.17
CA GLN A 29 -31.60 8.24 23.84
C GLN A 29 -31.59 7.30 25.08
N MET A 30 -31.48 7.84 26.29
CA MET A 30 -31.46 7.03 27.54
C MET A 30 -32.71 6.14 27.67
N HIS A 31 -33.84 6.55 27.11
CA HIS A 31 -35.06 5.75 27.06
C HIS A 31 -34.91 4.45 26.26
N GLN A 32 -33.88 4.34 25.41
CA GLN A 32 -33.51 3.13 24.66
C GLN A 32 -32.42 2.31 25.37
N GLY A 33 -32.05 2.67 26.61
CA GLY A 33 -31.03 1.96 27.40
C GLY A 33 -29.59 2.41 27.13
N TRP A 34 -29.38 3.55 26.42
CA TRP A 34 -28.04 4.05 26.16
C TRP A 34 -27.40 4.60 27.45
N GLN A 35 -26.10 4.32 27.61
CA GLN A 35 -25.30 4.77 28.74
C GLN A 35 -24.00 5.41 28.24
N ILE A 36 -23.54 6.45 28.93
CA ILE A 36 -22.27 7.12 28.63
C ILE A 36 -21.16 6.42 29.39
N ILE A 37 -20.05 6.12 28.72
CA ILE A 37 -18.82 5.65 29.33
C ILE A 37 -18.03 6.89 29.78
N GLU A 38 -17.45 6.87 30.98
CA GLU A 38 -16.66 7.99 31.52
C GLU A 38 -15.36 8.26 30.73
N LYS A 39 -14.85 7.22 30.05
CA LYS A 39 -13.61 7.30 29.25
C LYS A 39 -13.80 8.15 27.98
N HIS A 40 -12.84 9.03 27.71
CA HIS A 40 -12.85 9.94 26.56
C HIS A 40 -11.76 9.58 25.56
N TYR A 41 -12.07 9.64 24.25
CA TYR A 41 -11.16 9.32 23.15
C TYR A 41 -10.91 10.55 22.28
N ASP A 42 -10.04 11.45 22.77
CA ASP A 42 -9.80 12.76 22.16
C ASP A 42 -8.44 12.80 21.46
N ASP A 43 -8.44 12.95 20.13
CA ASP A 43 -7.25 13.19 19.32
C ASP A 43 -7.15 14.68 18.96
N GLY A 44 -6.50 15.49 19.80
CA GLY A 44 -6.16 16.90 19.52
C GLY A 44 -4.92 16.99 18.61
N GLY A 45 -4.95 17.86 17.59
CA GLY A 45 -3.81 18.12 16.72
C GLY A 45 -3.53 17.07 15.62
N PHE A 46 -4.35 16.03 15.49
CA PHE A 46 -4.16 14.98 14.46
C PHE A 46 -5.02 15.22 13.21
N SER A 47 -4.45 14.92 12.03
CA SER A 47 -5.19 14.96 10.76
C SER A 47 -6.22 13.82 10.65
N GLY A 48 -7.37 14.10 10.03
CA GLY A 48 -8.37 13.09 9.68
C GLY A 48 -7.97 12.15 8.51
N GLY A 49 -6.80 12.38 7.93
CA GLY A 49 -6.25 11.56 6.82
C GLY A 49 -5.55 10.28 7.26
N THR A 50 -5.53 9.96 8.56
CA THR A 50 -4.92 8.73 9.07
C THR A 50 -5.78 8.13 10.18
N LEU A 51 -5.85 6.81 10.21
CA LEU A 51 -6.45 6.05 11.32
C LEU A 51 -5.43 5.78 12.45
N LYS A 52 -4.13 6.01 12.22
CA LYS A 52 -3.07 5.83 13.22
C LYS A 52 -3.01 7.02 14.17
N ARG A 53 -4.00 7.12 15.05
CA ARG A 53 -4.13 8.13 16.09
C ARG A 53 -4.29 7.46 17.45
N PRO A 54 -3.61 7.94 18.51
CA PRO A 54 -3.57 7.24 19.79
C PRO A 54 -4.97 6.95 20.37
N ALA A 55 -5.82 7.97 20.52
CA ALA A 55 -7.13 7.78 21.12
C ALA A 55 -8.08 6.96 20.23
N LEU A 56 -7.97 7.05 18.89
CA LEU A 56 -8.73 6.19 18.00
C LEU A 56 -8.29 4.72 18.11
N GLN A 57 -6.99 4.44 18.23
CA GLN A 57 -6.50 3.07 18.39
C GLN A 57 -6.94 2.48 19.73
N GLU A 58 -6.93 3.28 20.79
CA GLU A 58 -7.43 2.89 22.10
C GLU A 58 -8.94 2.59 22.05
N LEU A 59 -9.74 3.45 21.42
CA LEU A 59 -11.17 3.22 21.21
C LEU A 59 -11.43 1.90 20.47
N LEU A 60 -10.67 1.60 19.42
CA LEU A 60 -10.84 0.36 18.66
C LEU A 60 -10.46 -0.86 19.48
N GLN A 61 -9.48 -0.76 20.35
CA GLN A 61 -9.11 -1.84 21.26
C GLN A 61 -10.21 -2.09 22.29
N ASP A 62 -10.82 -1.04 22.86
CA ASP A 62 -11.93 -1.17 23.79
C ASP A 62 -13.20 -1.74 23.10
N VAL A 63 -13.39 -1.44 21.81
CA VAL A 63 -14.43 -2.10 21.00
C VAL A 63 -14.13 -3.59 20.82
N GLU A 64 -12.89 -3.96 20.52
CA GLU A 64 -12.49 -5.37 20.37
C GLU A 64 -12.60 -6.15 21.69
N ASN A 65 -12.40 -5.48 22.81
CA ASN A 65 -12.59 -6.05 24.16
C ASN A 65 -14.08 -6.15 24.56
N GLY A 66 -14.99 -5.56 23.78
CA GLY A 66 -16.44 -5.54 24.10
C GLY A 66 -16.84 -4.51 25.17
N GLU A 67 -15.94 -3.58 25.51
CA GLU A 67 -16.21 -2.50 26.48
C GLU A 67 -17.05 -1.37 25.88
N VAL A 68 -16.98 -1.21 24.53
CA VAL A 68 -17.72 -0.21 23.76
C VAL A 68 -18.57 -0.92 22.71
N ASN A 69 -19.89 -0.77 22.79
CA ASN A 69 -20.84 -1.32 21.83
C ASN A 69 -21.49 -0.27 20.91
N MET A 70 -21.20 1.02 21.15
CA MET A 70 -21.69 2.10 20.29
C MET A 70 -20.71 3.29 20.29
N ILE A 71 -20.41 3.81 19.11
CA ILE A 71 -19.60 5.01 18.93
C ILE A 71 -20.49 6.16 18.44
N VAL A 72 -20.46 7.26 19.16
CA VAL A 72 -21.19 8.50 18.80
C VAL A 72 -20.18 9.58 18.42
N VAL A 73 -20.30 10.13 17.22
CA VAL A 73 -19.45 11.22 16.74
C VAL A 73 -20.29 12.44 16.33
N TYR A 74 -19.72 13.61 16.44
CA TYR A 74 -20.38 14.84 15.97
C TYR A 74 -20.62 14.80 14.45
N LYS A 75 -19.59 14.45 13.65
CA LYS A 75 -19.63 14.25 12.19
C LYS A 75 -18.68 13.15 11.77
N ILE A 76 -18.96 12.47 10.67
CA ILE A 76 -18.12 11.42 10.11
C ILE A 76 -16.70 11.95 9.77
N ASP A 77 -16.56 13.18 9.30
CA ASP A 77 -15.26 13.80 8.97
C ASP A 77 -14.38 14.04 10.21
N ARG A 78 -14.94 14.01 11.42
CA ARG A 78 -14.17 14.01 12.67
C ARG A 78 -13.52 12.67 12.92
N LEU A 79 -14.09 11.59 12.41
CA LEU A 79 -13.53 10.26 12.51
C LEU A 79 -12.52 10.00 11.38
N THR A 80 -12.92 10.19 10.14
CA THR A 80 -12.05 10.12 8.96
C THR A 80 -12.57 10.97 7.81
N ARG A 81 -11.65 11.46 6.96
CA ARG A 81 -11.98 12.17 5.71
C ARG A 81 -11.94 11.25 4.49
N SER A 82 -11.45 10.02 4.66
CA SER A 82 -11.33 9.02 3.61
C SER A 82 -12.49 8.03 3.68
N LEU A 83 -13.27 7.91 2.62
CA LEU A 83 -14.34 6.92 2.54
C LEU A 83 -13.77 5.49 2.65
N ILE A 84 -12.59 5.26 2.11
CA ILE A 84 -11.88 3.97 2.20
C ILE A 84 -11.52 3.62 3.64
N ASP A 85 -11.06 4.61 4.42
CA ASP A 85 -10.71 4.39 5.82
C ASP A 85 -11.95 4.26 6.70
N PHE A 86 -13.04 4.99 6.36
CA PHE A 86 -14.33 4.81 6.99
C PHE A 86 -14.85 3.38 6.78
N ALA A 87 -14.76 2.86 5.56
CA ALA A 87 -15.14 1.49 5.24
C ALA A 87 -14.41 0.47 6.11
N LYS A 88 -13.07 0.56 6.21
CA LYS A 88 -12.26 -0.33 7.06
C LYS A 88 -12.67 -0.26 8.53
N LEU A 89 -12.93 0.94 9.01
CA LEU A 89 -13.30 1.17 10.39
C LEU A 89 -14.66 0.53 10.69
N VAL A 90 -15.63 0.73 9.81
CA VAL A 90 -16.95 0.12 9.96
C VAL A 90 -16.89 -1.41 9.89
N GLU A 91 -16.04 -2.00 9.04
CA GLU A 91 -15.81 -3.45 9.04
C GLU A 91 -15.35 -3.96 10.41
N VAL A 92 -14.47 -3.21 11.10
CA VAL A 92 -14.02 -3.56 12.45
C VAL A 92 -15.17 -3.44 13.44
N LEU A 93 -15.95 -2.36 13.37
CA LEU A 93 -17.10 -2.14 14.25
C LEU A 93 -18.17 -3.23 14.09
N ASP A 94 -18.49 -3.57 12.84
CA ASP A 94 -19.52 -4.57 12.52
C ASP A 94 -19.12 -5.97 13.03
N ARG A 95 -17.85 -6.36 12.85
CA ARG A 95 -17.31 -7.63 13.38
C ARG A 95 -17.43 -7.73 14.91
N ASN A 96 -17.32 -6.60 15.59
CA ASN A 96 -17.41 -6.54 17.06
C ASN A 96 -18.81 -6.11 17.54
N GLN A 97 -19.82 -6.14 16.67
CA GLN A 97 -21.20 -5.75 16.97
C GLN A 97 -21.32 -4.35 17.58
N CYS A 98 -20.40 -3.46 17.24
CA CYS A 98 -20.37 -2.07 17.68
C CYS A 98 -21.10 -1.18 16.65
N SER A 99 -22.13 -0.48 17.10
CA SER A 99 -22.88 0.46 16.28
C SER A 99 -22.19 1.81 16.17
N PHE A 100 -22.47 2.55 15.09
CA PHE A 100 -21.91 3.87 14.83
C PHE A 100 -23.03 4.90 14.58
N VAL A 101 -22.88 6.08 15.20
CA VAL A 101 -23.84 7.18 15.08
C VAL A 101 -23.12 8.51 14.80
N SER A 102 -23.61 9.26 13.81
CA SER A 102 -23.22 10.64 13.53
C SER A 102 -24.34 11.59 13.87
N VAL A 103 -24.12 12.47 14.85
CA VAL A 103 -25.17 13.34 15.40
C VAL A 103 -25.77 14.30 14.36
N THR A 104 -24.89 15.01 13.62
CA THR A 104 -25.35 16.08 12.70
C THR A 104 -25.76 15.60 11.31
N GLN A 105 -25.43 14.35 10.95
CA GLN A 105 -25.69 13.81 9.62
C GLN A 105 -26.88 12.83 9.63
N ASN A 106 -27.57 12.67 10.76
CA ASN A 106 -28.65 11.69 10.96
C ASN A 106 -28.29 10.31 10.39
N PHE A 107 -27.03 9.90 10.57
CA PHE A 107 -26.51 8.63 10.10
C PHE A 107 -26.24 7.73 11.31
N ASN A 108 -26.85 6.56 11.32
CA ASN A 108 -26.59 5.56 12.34
C ASN A 108 -26.63 4.16 11.73
N THR A 109 -25.81 3.24 12.26
CA THR A 109 -25.80 1.84 11.82
C THR A 109 -26.70 0.95 12.69
N TYR A 110 -27.36 1.53 13.68
CA TYR A 110 -28.29 0.84 14.56
C TYR A 110 -29.58 0.45 13.85
N ASP A 111 -30.12 1.29 12.97
CA ASP A 111 -31.33 1.02 12.22
C ASP A 111 -31.05 0.42 10.80
N SER A 112 -32.09 -0.11 10.19
CA SER A 112 -32.02 -0.76 8.87
C SER A 112 -31.67 0.22 7.75
N MET A 113 -32.14 1.47 7.83
CA MET A 113 -31.89 2.50 6.81
C MET A 113 -30.43 2.96 6.88
N GLY A 114 -29.89 3.15 8.07
CA GLY A 114 -28.47 3.48 8.25
C GLY A 114 -27.55 2.38 7.78
N ARG A 115 -27.88 1.11 8.04
CA ARG A 115 -27.15 -0.04 7.49
C ARG A 115 -27.21 -0.10 5.95
N LEU A 116 -28.37 0.17 5.36
CA LEU A 116 -28.47 0.26 3.89
C LEU A 116 -27.57 1.38 3.34
N THR A 117 -27.64 2.56 3.93
CA THR A 117 -26.80 3.71 3.55
C THR A 117 -25.31 3.37 3.69
N LEU A 118 -24.93 2.67 4.76
CA LEU A 118 -23.58 2.18 4.96
C LEU A 118 -23.14 1.25 3.83
N ASN A 119 -23.94 0.26 3.49
CA ASN A 119 -23.62 -0.71 2.41
C ASN A 119 -23.43 0.01 1.06
N VAL A 120 -24.21 1.03 0.78
CA VAL A 120 -24.04 1.88 -0.40
C VAL A 120 -22.69 2.61 -0.35
N LEU A 121 -22.34 3.24 0.79
CA LEU A 121 -21.06 3.91 0.97
C LEU A 121 -19.86 2.96 0.85
N LEU A 122 -19.98 1.73 1.40
CA LEU A 122 -18.95 0.69 1.27
C LEU A 122 -18.75 0.27 -0.19
N SER A 123 -19.85 0.11 -0.95
CA SER A 123 -19.78 -0.19 -2.38
C SER A 123 -19.09 0.92 -3.17
N PHE A 124 -19.36 2.18 -2.87
CA PHE A 124 -18.66 3.31 -3.47
C PHE A 124 -17.17 3.33 -3.12
N ALA A 125 -16.81 3.05 -1.86
CA ALA A 125 -15.41 2.98 -1.44
C ALA A 125 -14.65 1.87 -2.17
N GLN A 126 -15.27 0.72 -2.39
CA GLN A 126 -14.70 -0.37 -3.17
C GLN A 126 -14.54 0.01 -4.64
N PHE A 127 -15.57 0.57 -5.25
CA PHE A 127 -15.51 1.07 -6.63
C PHE A 127 -14.38 2.09 -6.82
N GLU A 128 -14.22 3.04 -5.90
CA GLU A 128 -13.12 4.02 -5.95
C GLU A 128 -11.74 3.33 -5.92
N ARG A 129 -11.56 2.30 -5.07
CA ARG A 129 -10.32 1.50 -5.04
C ARG A 129 -10.05 0.79 -6.37
N GLU A 130 -11.08 0.20 -6.96
CA GLU A 130 -10.98 -0.51 -8.24
C GLU A 130 -10.57 0.44 -9.35
N VAL A 131 -11.21 1.61 -9.46
CA VAL A 131 -10.86 2.65 -10.45
C VAL A 131 -9.44 3.16 -10.26
N ILE A 132 -8.99 3.39 -9.02
CA ILE A 132 -7.61 3.81 -8.75
C ILE A 132 -6.63 2.70 -9.18
N THR A 133 -6.93 1.45 -8.87
CA THR A 133 -6.08 0.30 -9.24
C THR A 133 -6.00 0.14 -10.76
N GLU A 134 -7.11 0.30 -11.47
CA GLU A 134 -7.17 0.27 -12.94
C GLU A 134 -6.30 1.39 -13.54
N ARG A 135 -6.45 2.62 -13.08
CA ARG A 135 -5.62 3.76 -13.52
C ARG A 135 -4.13 3.52 -13.29
N ILE A 136 -3.76 2.91 -12.16
CA ILE A 136 -2.36 2.55 -11.88
C ILE A 136 -1.88 1.49 -12.88
N ARG A 137 -2.67 0.44 -13.15
CA ARG A 137 -2.35 -0.58 -14.16
C ARG A 137 -2.15 0.04 -15.53
N ASP A 138 -3.08 0.87 -15.99
CA ASP A 138 -3.00 1.53 -17.28
C ASP A 138 -1.74 2.40 -17.40
N LYS A 139 -1.42 3.14 -16.34
CA LYS A 139 -0.20 3.94 -16.29
C LYS A 139 1.06 3.07 -16.36
N VAL A 140 1.10 1.94 -15.65
CA VAL A 140 2.21 0.98 -15.71
C VAL A 140 2.30 0.35 -17.09
N ASP A 141 1.18 -0.07 -17.69
CA ASP A 141 1.11 -0.64 -19.02
C ASP A 141 1.62 0.36 -20.09
N ALA A 142 1.15 1.60 -20.04
CA ALA A 142 1.59 2.65 -20.92
C ALA A 142 3.09 2.98 -20.77
N SER A 143 3.59 2.98 -19.54
CA SER A 143 5.01 3.24 -19.25
C SER A 143 5.91 2.11 -19.76
N LYS A 144 5.51 0.85 -19.58
CA LYS A 144 6.26 -0.30 -20.10
C LYS A 144 6.27 -0.37 -21.62
N LYS A 145 5.16 -0.01 -22.28
CA LYS A 145 5.10 0.13 -23.73
C LYS A 145 6.07 1.20 -24.27
N LYS A 146 6.39 2.21 -23.46
CA LYS A 146 7.40 3.23 -23.75
C LYS A 146 8.83 2.78 -23.37
N GLY A 147 9.03 1.52 -22.99
CA GLY A 147 10.33 0.99 -22.61
C GLY A 147 10.83 1.43 -21.23
N MET A 148 9.95 1.94 -20.38
CA MET A 148 10.33 2.38 -19.04
C MET A 148 10.38 1.19 -18.07
N TRP A 149 11.42 1.14 -17.24
CA TRP A 149 11.45 0.20 -16.11
C TRP A 149 10.55 0.70 -14.97
N MET A 150 9.55 -0.10 -14.62
CA MET A 150 8.52 0.28 -13.64
C MET A 150 8.74 -0.34 -12.25
N GLY A 151 9.96 -0.69 -11.92
CA GLY A 151 10.30 -1.28 -10.62
C GLY A 151 10.34 -2.81 -10.64
N GLY A 152 10.52 -3.38 -9.46
CA GLY A 152 10.75 -4.80 -9.24
C GLY A 152 12.20 -5.07 -8.84
N ASN A 153 12.60 -6.35 -8.86
CA ASN A 153 13.98 -6.73 -8.57
C ASN A 153 14.92 -6.19 -9.64
N ILE A 154 15.92 -5.43 -9.20
CA ILE A 154 16.96 -4.89 -10.10
C ILE A 154 17.80 -6.06 -10.62
N PRO A 155 17.91 -6.22 -11.97
CA PRO A 155 18.77 -7.25 -12.54
C PRO A 155 20.25 -7.02 -12.21
N ILE A 156 21.00 -8.07 -11.97
CA ILE A 156 22.45 -8.00 -11.76
C ILE A 156 23.08 -7.28 -12.96
N GLY A 157 24.04 -6.39 -12.72
CA GLY A 157 24.67 -5.59 -13.77
C GLY A 157 24.00 -4.24 -14.01
N TYR A 158 22.90 -3.96 -13.32
CA TYR A 158 22.24 -2.66 -13.35
C TYR A 158 22.03 -2.09 -11.96
N ASP A 159 21.99 -0.76 -11.88
CA ASP A 159 21.51 0.04 -10.76
C ASP A 159 20.20 0.75 -11.16
N ALA A 160 19.31 0.98 -10.19
CA ALA A 160 18.10 1.76 -10.41
C ALA A 160 18.32 3.21 -9.94
N ILE A 161 18.50 4.13 -10.87
CA ILE A 161 18.68 5.55 -10.58
C ILE A 161 17.53 6.33 -11.23
N ASN A 162 16.79 7.10 -10.45
CA ASN A 162 15.65 7.90 -10.93
C ASN A 162 14.65 7.09 -11.79
N LYS A 163 14.31 5.88 -11.37
CA LYS A 163 13.40 4.95 -12.08
C LYS A 163 13.91 4.50 -13.45
N LYS A 164 15.21 4.58 -13.70
CA LYS A 164 15.86 4.05 -14.90
C LYS A 164 16.91 3.03 -14.50
N LEU A 165 17.09 2.02 -15.35
CA LEU A 165 18.20 1.08 -15.22
C LEU A 165 19.45 1.71 -15.83
N VAL A 166 20.51 1.78 -15.03
CA VAL A 166 21.83 2.28 -15.44
C VAL A 166 22.83 1.14 -15.26
N ILE A 167 23.72 0.97 -16.21
CA ILE A 167 24.72 -0.10 -16.17
C ILE A 167 25.63 0.09 -14.94
N ASN A 168 25.73 -0.95 -14.10
CA ASN A 168 26.67 -1.02 -13.00
C ASN A 168 28.02 -1.52 -13.52
N SER A 169 29.03 -0.66 -13.48
CA SER A 169 30.38 -0.94 -14.04
C SER A 169 31.10 -2.11 -13.36
N LYS A 170 30.75 -2.47 -12.12
CA LYS A 170 31.34 -3.59 -11.38
C LYS A 170 30.67 -4.94 -11.70
N GLU A 171 29.36 -4.92 -11.88
CA GLU A 171 28.59 -6.15 -12.09
C GLU A 171 28.36 -6.48 -13.58
N ALA A 172 28.26 -5.50 -14.46
CA ALA A 172 28.03 -5.73 -15.88
C ALA A 172 29.08 -6.63 -16.56
N PRO A 173 30.40 -6.53 -16.26
CA PRO A 173 31.39 -7.45 -16.79
C PRO A 173 31.13 -8.91 -16.36
N VAL A 174 30.62 -9.13 -15.14
CA VAL A 174 30.31 -10.48 -14.64
C VAL A 174 29.11 -11.08 -15.38
N VAL A 175 28.12 -10.25 -15.71
CA VAL A 175 26.97 -10.65 -16.53
C VAL A 175 27.47 -11.11 -17.91
N LYS A 176 28.27 -10.28 -18.59
CA LYS A 176 28.82 -10.62 -19.92
C LYS A 176 29.62 -11.93 -19.87
N LEU A 177 30.47 -12.07 -18.86
CA LEU A 177 31.27 -13.28 -18.64
C LEU A 177 30.39 -14.51 -18.41
N ALA A 178 29.27 -14.41 -17.71
CA ALA A 178 28.34 -15.51 -17.50
C ALA A 178 27.75 -16.02 -18.84
N PHE A 179 27.38 -15.14 -19.76
CA PHE A 179 26.90 -15.49 -21.10
C PHE A 179 28.01 -16.14 -21.93
N GLU A 180 29.21 -15.56 -21.97
CA GLU A 180 30.34 -16.10 -22.67
C GLU A 180 30.72 -17.53 -22.17
N LYS A 181 30.72 -17.70 -20.85
CA LYS A 181 31.01 -19.03 -20.26
C LYS A 181 29.91 -20.06 -20.54
N TYR A 182 28.66 -19.60 -20.64
CA TYR A 182 27.56 -20.50 -20.99
C TYR A 182 27.72 -21.05 -22.41
N LEU A 183 28.21 -20.28 -23.36
CA LEU A 183 28.52 -20.79 -24.73
C LEU A 183 29.52 -21.94 -24.73
N VAL A 184 30.47 -21.90 -23.80
CA VAL A 184 31.53 -22.93 -23.69
C VAL A 184 31.07 -24.13 -22.86
N LEU A 185 30.51 -23.87 -21.67
CA LEU A 185 30.21 -24.91 -20.67
C LEU A 185 28.86 -25.59 -20.89
N ARG A 186 27.93 -24.95 -21.60
CA ARG A 186 26.58 -25.44 -21.92
C ARG A 186 25.77 -25.94 -20.70
N SER A 187 26.12 -25.47 -19.50
CA SER A 187 25.51 -25.88 -18.25
C SER A 187 25.41 -24.70 -17.28
N GLU A 188 24.18 -24.37 -16.85
CA GLU A 188 23.92 -23.30 -15.88
C GLU A 188 24.61 -23.57 -14.53
N VAL A 189 24.68 -24.86 -14.11
CA VAL A 189 25.37 -25.28 -12.89
C VAL A 189 26.89 -25.09 -13.02
N ALA A 190 27.48 -25.49 -14.17
CA ALA A 190 28.90 -25.33 -14.41
C ALA A 190 29.31 -23.85 -14.46
N VAL A 191 28.50 -22.97 -15.07
CA VAL A 191 28.73 -21.52 -15.06
C VAL A 191 28.67 -20.94 -13.64
N ALA A 192 27.66 -21.33 -12.84
CA ALA A 192 27.53 -20.85 -11.45
C ALA A 192 28.76 -21.27 -10.62
N ASN A 193 29.16 -22.51 -10.72
CA ASN A 193 30.35 -23.05 -10.02
C ASN A 193 31.63 -22.34 -10.48
N TRP A 194 31.79 -22.13 -11.78
CA TRP A 194 32.96 -21.45 -12.33
C TRP A 194 33.07 -20.01 -11.82
N LEU A 195 31.96 -19.25 -11.83
CA LEU A 195 31.94 -17.88 -11.30
C LEU A 195 32.29 -17.84 -9.81
N ASN A 196 31.71 -18.74 -9.01
CA ASN A 196 31.99 -18.81 -7.58
C ASN A 196 33.43 -19.18 -7.26
N LEU A 197 34.03 -20.15 -8.00
CA LEU A 197 35.43 -20.56 -7.83
C LEU A 197 36.43 -19.46 -8.21
N ASN A 198 36.05 -18.61 -9.17
CA ASN A 198 36.87 -17.44 -9.55
C ASN A 198 36.60 -16.19 -8.72
N GLY A 199 35.86 -16.32 -7.60
CA GLY A 199 35.63 -15.23 -6.64
C GLY A 199 34.61 -14.20 -7.06
N TYR A 200 33.86 -14.41 -8.13
CA TYR A 200 32.79 -13.51 -8.54
C TYR A 200 31.59 -13.62 -7.59
N THR A 201 31.08 -12.49 -7.16
CA THR A 201 29.93 -12.39 -6.26
C THR A 201 28.92 -11.40 -6.81
N THR A 202 27.70 -11.46 -6.33
CA THR A 202 26.64 -10.45 -6.60
C THR A 202 26.49 -9.54 -5.39
N MET A 203 26.10 -8.29 -5.60
CA MET A 203 25.77 -7.38 -4.48
C MET A 203 24.44 -7.74 -3.76
N SER A 204 23.69 -8.70 -4.28
CA SER A 204 22.46 -9.18 -3.64
C SER A 204 22.76 -9.87 -2.31
N LYS A 205 22.13 -9.38 -1.22
CA LYS A 205 22.28 -9.92 0.14
C LYS A 205 21.82 -11.37 0.32
N GLY A 206 21.10 -11.95 -0.65
CA GLY A 206 20.65 -13.34 -0.63
C GLY A 206 21.77 -14.31 -1.01
N ASN A 207 21.83 -15.46 -0.32
CA ASN A 207 22.79 -16.54 -0.58
C ASN A 207 24.28 -16.13 -0.52
N ASN A 208 24.64 -15.22 0.41
CA ASN A 208 26.00 -14.69 0.59
C ASN A 208 26.66 -14.17 -0.71
N GLY A 209 25.87 -13.64 -1.63
CA GLY A 209 26.36 -13.14 -2.93
C GLY A 209 26.77 -14.23 -3.93
N LYS A 210 26.60 -15.52 -3.63
CA LYS A 210 26.99 -16.62 -4.54
C LYS A 210 25.99 -16.82 -5.67
N PHE A 211 26.50 -17.27 -6.81
CA PHE A 211 25.69 -17.71 -7.94
C PHE A 211 25.16 -19.14 -7.72
N ASN A 212 23.94 -19.40 -8.14
CA ASN A 212 23.37 -20.74 -8.27
C ASN A 212 22.75 -20.89 -9.67
N HIS A 213 22.41 -22.12 -10.04
CA HIS A 213 21.85 -22.42 -11.36
C HIS A 213 20.57 -21.63 -11.67
N LEU A 214 19.67 -21.46 -10.70
CA LEU A 214 18.44 -20.69 -10.90
C LEU A 214 18.70 -19.21 -11.23
N ARG A 215 19.73 -18.61 -10.61
CA ARG A 215 20.13 -17.24 -10.88
C ARG A 215 20.74 -17.11 -12.27
N ILE A 216 21.59 -18.06 -12.68
CA ILE A 216 22.13 -18.12 -14.04
C ILE A 216 21.01 -18.33 -15.05
N SER A 217 20.11 -19.29 -14.83
CA SER A 217 18.97 -19.54 -15.71
C SER A 217 18.11 -18.30 -15.93
N LYS A 218 17.77 -17.60 -14.83
CA LYS A 218 17.01 -16.32 -14.91
C LYS A 218 17.79 -15.24 -15.65
N MET A 219 19.09 -15.17 -15.45
CA MET A 219 19.96 -14.21 -16.14
C MET A 219 19.97 -14.47 -17.64
N LEU A 220 20.24 -15.69 -18.07
CA LEU A 220 20.36 -16.06 -19.48
C LEU A 220 19.06 -15.85 -20.29
N ARG A 221 17.90 -15.86 -19.62
CA ARG A 221 16.57 -15.67 -20.26
C ARG A 221 16.02 -14.25 -20.15
N ASN A 222 16.76 -13.34 -19.51
CA ASN A 222 16.22 -12.02 -19.22
C ASN A 222 16.56 -11.02 -20.35
N VAL A 223 15.57 -10.67 -21.15
CA VAL A 223 15.69 -9.74 -22.28
C VAL A 223 16.11 -8.32 -21.88
N ILE A 224 16.10 -7.99 -20.59
CA ILE A 224 16.61 -6.70 -20.10
C ILE A 224 18.10 -6.53 -20.47
N TYR A 225 18.87 -7.60 -20.50
CA TYR A 225 20.29 -7.54 -20.85
C TYR A 225 20.58 -7.13 -22.30
N ILE A 226 19.61 -7.29 -23.19
CA ILE A 226 19.66 -6.80 -24.58
C ILE A 226 18.90 -5.50 -24.77
N GLY A 227 18.66 -4.73 -23.71
CA GLY A 227 18.01 -3.42 -23.78
C GLY A 227 16.50 -3.46 -23.99
N LYS A 228 15.82 -4.57 -23.67
CA LYS A 228 14.39 -4.75 -23.89
C LYS A 228 13.63 -4.89 -22.59
N ILE A 229 12.35 -4.48 -22.56
CA ILE A 229 11.46 -4.57 -21.41
C ILE A 229 10.33 -5.57 -21.70
N PRO A 230 10.22 -6.68 -20.94
CA PRO A 230 9.10 -7.61 -21.09
C PRO A 230 7.86 -7.04 -20.41
N HIS A 231 6.71 -7.17 -21.08
CA HIS A 231 5.42 -6.83 -20.50
C HIS A 231 4.29 -7.70 -21.07
N LYS A 232 3.65 -8.50 -20.20
CA LYS A 232 2.70 -9.54 -20.60
C LYS A 232 3.37 -10.46 -21.66
N ASP A 233 2.72 -10.67 -22.78
CA ASP A 233 3.23 -11.53 -23.88
C ASP A 233 4.04 -10.75 -24.95
N LYS A 234 4.44 -9.52 -24.66
CA LYS A 234 5.15 -8.63 -25.60
C LYS A 234 6.47 -8.13 -25.00
N ILE A 235 7.41 -7.86 -25.89
CA ILE A 235 8.70 -7.27 -25.57
C ILE A 235 8.77 -5.92 -26.28
N TYR A 236 9.25 -4.91 -25.55
CA TYR A 236 9.37 -3.53 -26.04
C TYR A 236 10.81 -3.07 -25.92
N ASP A 237 11.25 -2.18 -26.79
CA ASP A 237 12.57 -1.55 -26.69
C ASP A 237 12.65 -0.75 -25.38
N GLY A 238 13.67 -1.04 -24.58
CA GLY A 238 13.89 -0.40 -23.30
C GLY A 238 14.59 0.95 -23.45
N GLN A 239 14.39 1.84 -22.46
CA GLN A 239 15.12 3.12 -22.40
C GLN A 239 16.51 2.97 -21.75
N HIS A 240 16.92 1.76 -21.39
CA HIS A 240 18.19 1.45 -20.78
C HIS A 240 19.15 0.82 -21.79
N ASN A 241 20.45 1.02 -21.56
CA ASN A 241 21.47 0.43 -22.44
C ASN A 241 21.60 -1.07 -22.22
N ALA A 242 21.80 -1.82 -23.29
CA ALA A 242 22.10 -3.25 -23.25
C ALA A 242 23.50 -3.51 -22.64
N ILE A 243 23.63 -4.60 -21.87
CA ILE A 243 24.94 -5.12 -21.38
C ILE A 243 25.56 -6.07 -22.40
N ILE A 244 24.73 -6.83 -23.10
CA ILE A 244 25.16 -7.80 -24.11
C ILE A 244 24.47 -7.53 -25.46
N SER A 245 25.06 -8.02 -26.54
CA SER A 245 24.44 -7.96 -27.87
C SER A 245 23.35 -9.02 -28.03
N GLU A 246 22.42 -8.79 -28.98
CA GLU A 246 21.38 -9.77 -29.32
C GLU A 246 22.00 -11.08 -29.85
N GLU A 247 23.13 -11.00 -30.55
CA GLU A 247 23.87 -12.19 -31.06
C GLU A 247 24.37 -13.11 -29.93
N LEU A 248 24.85 -12.51 -28.82
CA LEU A 248 25.31 -13.26 -27.67
C LEU A 248 24.15 -13.85 -26.84
N PHE A 249 22.98 -13.19 -26.90
CA PHE A 249 21.79 -13.62 -26.17
C PHE A 249 21.09 -14.82 -26.83
N ASN A 250 21.00 -14.86 -28.17
CA ASN A 250 20.36 -15.91 -28.98
C ASN A 250 21.28 -17.11 -29.18
#